data_debb95b7c76bd50390435239c632c736
#
_entry.id   debb95b7c76bd50390435239c632c736
#
_cell.length_a   1.000
_cell.length_b   1.000
_cell.length_c   1.000
_cell.angle_alpha   90.00
_cell.angle_beta   90.00
_cell.angle_gamma   90.00
#
_symmetry.space_group_name_H-M   'P 1'
#
loop_
_entity.id
_entity.type
_entity.pdbx_description
1 polymer ?
#
loop_
_entity_poly.entity_id
_entity_poly.type
_entity_poly.pdbx_seq_one_letter_code
_entity_poly.pdbx_strand_id
1 'polypeptide(L)'
;MKGLTIRIGERTLLEALDYVVHRGDKLIIAGPNGTGKSTMLQVLDGKRRPSGGMVRLGTGAKPGIFVQQQTRRAGRVIDAIWNQYPRFTELEVRSHLARFGYRGEEVFKDCATLSGGEMARLRFAELALERP
;
A
#
# COMPACT_ATOMS: atom_id res chain seq x y z
N MET A 1 3.35 14.55 11.73
CA MET A 1 2.69 15.63 10.97
C MET A 1 2.74 16.88 11.81
N LYS A 2 3.12 18.02 11.24
CA LYS A 2 3.18 19.30 11.96
C LYS A 2 2.55 20.39 11.09
N GLY A 3 1.49 21.05 11.60
CA GLY A 3 0.70 22.07 10.91
C GLY A 3 0.12 21.61 9.57
N LEU A 4 -0.17 20.30 9.43
CA LEU A 4 -0.58 19.72 8.15
C LEU A 4 -1.87 20.34 7.66
N THR A 5 -1.81 20.98 6.49
CA THR A 5 -2.95 21.57 5.80
C THR A 5 -3.08 20.95 4.42
N ILE A 6 -4.30 20.54 4.07
CA ILE A 6 -4.62 19.94 2.76
C ILE A 6 -5.80 20.69 2.15
N ARG A 7 -5.60 21.19 0.93
CA ARG A 7 -6.64 21.87 0.13
C ARG A 7 -6.78 21.21 -1.25
N ILE A 8 -7.98 21.27 -1.80
CA ILE A 8 -8.29 20.92 -3.18
C ILE A 8 -9.09 22.06 -3.79
N GLY A 9 -8.46 22.81 -4.71
CA GLY A 9 -9.02 24.08 -5.17
C GLY A 9 -9.23 25.03 -3.99
N GLU A 10 -10.41 25.57 -3.87
CA GLU A 10 -10.77 26.47 -2.77
C GLU A 10 -11.19 25.75 -1.49
N ARG A 11 -11.40 24.43 -1.55
CA ARG A 11 -11.89 23.66 -0.40
C ARG A 11 -10.73 23.21 0.50
N THR A 12 -10.78 23.60 1.77
CA THR A 12 -9.90 23.08 2.80
C THR A 12 -10.47 21.77 3.33
N LEU A 13 -9.67 20.69 3.22
CA LEU A 13 -10.03 19.35 3.70
C LEU A 13 -9.52 19.10 5.11
N LEU A 14 -8.38 19.68 5.43
CA LEU A 14 -7.70 19.57 6.72
C LEU A 14 -6.93 20.84 6.97
N GLU A 15 -6.99 21.36 8.18
CA GLU A 15 -6.32 22.61 8.56
C GLU A 15 -5.47 22.40 9.81
N ALA A 16 -4.18 22.75 9.67
CA ALA A 16 -3.19 22.85 10.73
C ALA A 16 -3.14 21.64 11.70
N LEU A 17 -3.26 20.41 11.18
CA LEU A 17 -3.20 19.20 12.00
C LEU A 17 -1.78 18.94 12.51
N ASP A 18 -1.64 18.90 13.83
CA ASP A 18 -0.47 18.35 14.50
C ASP A 18 -0.79 16.96 15.03
N TYR A 19 -0.06 15.95 14.55
CA TYR A 19 -0.25 14.57 14.98
C TYR A 19 1.02 13.75 14.86
N VAL A 20 1.27 12.90 15.84
CA VAL A 20 2.39 11.97 15.87
C VAL A 20 1.84 10.55 15.89
N VAL A 21 2.30 9.73 14.95
CA VAL A 21 2.00 8.29 14.92
C VAL A 21 3.23 7.56 15.43
N HIS A 22 3.09 6.70 16.41
CA HIS A 22 4.15 5.90 16.97
C HIS A 22 4.14 4.47 16.41
N ARG A 23 5.23 3.76 16.57
CA ARG A 23 5.31 2.35 16.18
C ARG A 23 4.27 1.52 16.95
N GLY A 24 3.47 0.76 16.20
CA GLY A 24 2.39 -0.05 16.76
C GLY A 24 1.03 0.63 16.80
N ASP A 25 0.95 1.93 16.57
CA ASP A 25 -0.32 2.64 16.50
C ASP A 25 -1.17 2.14 15.32
N LYS A 26 -2.47 2.12 15.55
CA LYS A 26 -3.49 1.87 14.53
C LYS A 26 -4.34 3.12 14.38
N LEU A 27 -4.20 3.84 13.29
CA LEU A 27 -4.94 5.05 13.00
C LEU A 27 -6.04 4.77 11.97
N ILE A 28 -7.26 5.17 12.28
CA ILE A 28 -8.40 5.09 11.37
C ILE A 28 -8.79 6.50 10.92
N ILE A 29 -8.85 6.72 9.60
CA ILE A 29 -9.36 7.94 9.01
C ILE A 29 -10.78 7.67 8.54
N ALA A 30 -11.78 8.17 9.25
CA ALA A 30 -13.19 7.99 8.96
C ALA A 30 -13.85 9.29 8.46
N GLY A 31 -14.93 9.14 7.71
CA GLY A 31 -15.73 10.25 7.20
C GLY A 31 -16.50 9.88 5.93
N PRO A 32 -17.48 10.68 5.49
CA PRO A 32 -18.25 10.48 4.27
C PRO A 32 -17.37 10.44 3.00
N ASN A 33 -17.95 9.97 1.89
CA ASN A 33 -17.24 10.02 0.60
C ASN A 33 -16.99 11.49 0.17
N GLY A 34 -15.85 11.73 -0.47
CA GLY A 34 -15.46 13.07 -0.92
C GLY A 34 -14.86 13.98 0.17
N THR A 35 -14.70 13.52 1.41
CA THR A 35 -14.10 14.33 2.49
C THR A 35 -12.58 14.45 2.43
N GLY A 36 -11.92 13.78 1.47
CA GLY A 36 -10.47 13.89 1.29
C GLY A 36 -9.62 12.82 1.96
N LYS A 37 -10.23 11.72 2.44
CA LYS A 37 -9.49 10.59 3.06
C LYS A 37 -8.37 10.07 2.17
N SER A 38 -8.69 9.79 0.91
CA SER A 38 -7.69 9.30 -0.08
C SER A 38 -6.62 10.34 -0.37
N THR A 39 -6.99 11.64 -0.37
CA THR A 39 -6.03 12.74 -0.56
C THR A 39 -5.06 12.81 0.61
N MET A 40 -5.55 12.65 1.84
CA MET A 40 -4.70 12.59 3.03
C MET A 40 -3.73 11.41 2.95
N LEU A 41 -4.19 10.23 2.56
CA LEU A 41 -3.30 9.06 2.36
C LEU A 41 -2.24 9.33 1.29
N GLN A 42 -2.58 9.99 0.17
CA GLN A 42 -1.61 10.39 -0.86
C GLN A 42 -0.57 11.38 -0.33
N VAL A 43 -0.95 12.29 0.57
CA VAL A 43 -0.01 13.21 1.21
C VAL A 43 0.91 12.46 2.18
N LEU A 44 0.38 11.52 2.96
CA LEU A 44 1.18 10.68 3.86
C LEU A 44 2.16 9.77 3.11
N ASP A 45 1.77 9.29 1.92
CA ASP A 45 2.61 8.49 1.00
C ASP A 45 3.65 9.34 0.24
N GLY A 46 3.59 10.64 0.35
CA GLY A 46 4.46 11.54 -0.42
C GLY A 46 4.12 11.70 -1.90
N LYS A 47 3.05 11.05 -2.38
CA LYS A 47 2.57 11.19 -3.76
C LYS A 47 1.95 12.57 -4.04
N ARG A 48 1.54 13.26 -2.99
CA ARG A 48 1.00 14.62 -3.07
C ARG A 48 1.67 15.51 -2.02
N ARG A 49 2.01 16.72 -2.41
CA ARG A 49 2.52 17.73 -1.47
C ARG A 49 1.36 18.29 -0.63
N PRO A 50 1.54 18.50 0.68
CA PRO A 50 0.57 19.23 1.48
C PRO A 50 0.48 20.69 1.03
N SER A 51 -0.66 21.33 1.29
CA SER A 51 -0.85 22.78 1.01
C SER A 51 -0.18 23.65 2.06
N GLY A 52 0.09 23.11 3.24
CA GLY A 52 0.82 23.76 4.32
C GLY A 52 1.30 22.74 5.34
N GLY A 53 2.26 23.15 6.17
CA GLY A 53 2.88 22.27 7.15
C GLY A 53 3.76 21.20 6.54
N MET A 54 4.04 20.13 7.29
CA MET A 54 4.91 19.05 6.83
C MET A 54 4.48 17.68 7.34
N VAL A 55 4.77 16.66 6.53
CA VAL A 55 4.79 15.26 6.94
C VAL A 55 6.25 14.82 7.02
N ARG A 56 6.65 14.27 8.16
CA ARG A 56 7.98 13.69 8.34
C ARG A 56 7.80 12.22 8.73
N LEU A 57 8.37 11.34 7.95
CA LEU A 57 8.50 9.93 8.30
C LEU A 57 9.65 9.75 9.29
N GLY A 58 9.51 8.80 10.20
CA GLY A 58 10.60 8.41 11.10
C GLY A 58 11.80 7.83 10.33
N THR A 59 12.97 7.86 10.97
CA THR A 59 14.18 7.30 10.37
C THR A 59 13.98 5.82 10.03
N GLY A 60 14.21 5.46 8.77
CA GLY A 60 14.04 4.10 8.27
C GLY A 60 12.58 3.66 8.01
N ALA A 61 11.59 4.50 8.30
CA ALA A 61 10.20 4.20 7.99
C ALA A 61 9.94 4.33 6.48
N LYS A 62 9.37 3.27 5.90
CA LYS A 62 8.94 3.24 4.49
C LYS A 62 7.43 3.01 4.46
N PRO A 63 6.63 3.87 3.82
CA PRO A 63 5.20 3.62 3.71
C PRO A 63 4.94 2.47 2.74
N GLY A 64 4.15 1.49 3.15
CA GLY A 64 3.55 0.49 2.28
C GLY A 64 2.08 0.81 2.09
N ILE A 65 1.62 0.94 0.85
CA ILE A 65 0.23 1.30 0.57
C ILE A 65 -0.51 0.17 -0.09
N PHE A 66 -1.64 -0.16 0.51
CA PHE A 66 -2.62 -1.05 -0.08
C PHE A 66 -3.80 -0.22 -0.60
N VAL A 67 -4.06 -0.29 -1.90
CA VAL A 67 -5.22 0.34 -2.55
C VAL A 67 -6.24 -0.71 -2.96
N GLN A 68 -7.51 -0.39 -2.78
CA GLN A 68 -8.60 -1.31 -3.09
C GLN A 68 -8.76 -1.56 -4.61
N GLN A 69 -8.52 -0.53 -5.44
CA GLN A 69 -8.50 -0.70 -6.89
C GLN A 69 -7.10 -1.13 -7.32
N GLN A 70 -7.01 -2.35 -7.79
CA GLN A 70 -5.76 -2.90 -8.31
C GLN A 70 -5.85 -2.99 -9.82
N THR A 71 -4.82 -2.49 -10.48
CA THR A 71 -4.67 -2.63 -11.93
C THR A 71 -4.51 -4.11 -12.24
N ARG A 72 -5.29 -4.62 -13.21
CA ARG A 72 -5.10 -5.98 -13.73
C ARG A 72 -3.66 -6.08 -14.22
N ARG A 73 -2.95 -7.07 -13.72
CA ARG A 73 -1.58 -7.38 -14.13
C ARG A 73 -1.61 -8.56 -15.10
N ALA A 74 -0.74 -8.52 -16.09
CA ALA A 74 -0.42 -9.68 -16.91
C ALA A 74 0.67 -10.53 -16.23
N GLY A 75 0.73 -11.81 -16.57
CA GLY A 75 1.71 -12.74 -16.05
C GLY A 75 1.21 -13.58 -14.88
N ARG A 76 2.01 -14.55 -14.46
CA ARG A 76 1.64 -15.49 -13.41
C ARG A 76 1.86 -14.88 -12.01
N VAL A 77 1.14 -15.40 -11.03
CA VAL A 77 1.28 -15.02 -9.62
C VAL A 77 2.75 -15.13 -9.14
N ILE A 78 3.43 -16.22 -9.49
CA ILE A 78 4.83 -16.42 -9.11
C ILE A 78 5.75 -15.35 -9.72
N ASP A 79 5.48 -14.93 -10.94
CA ASP A 79 6.30 -13.94 -11.65
C ASP A 79 6.18 -12.55 -11.00
N ALA A 80 5.05 -12.24 -10.36
CA ALA A 80 4.83 -10.98 -9.65
C ALA A 80 5.84 -10.78 -8.51
N ILE A 81 6.25 -11.86 -7.85
CA ILE A 81 7.28 -11.84 -6.81
C ILE A 81 8.67 -12.04 -7.44
N TRP A 82 8.83 -13.03 -8.28
CA TRP A 82 10.14 -13.44 -8.76
C TRP A 82 10.83 -12.36 -9.59
N ASN A 83 10.09 -11.63 -10.42
CA ASN A 83 10.64 -10.50 -11.19
C ASN A 83 11.19 -9.36 -10.32
N GLN A 84 10.63 -9.16 -9.14
CA GLN A 84 11.10 -8.13 -8.19
C GLN A 84 12.27 -8.63 -7.33
N TYR A 85 12.34 -9.94 -7.09
CA TYR A 85 13.34 -10.59 -6.23
C TYR A 85 14.02 -11.74 -6.97
N PRO A 86 14.80 -11.48 -8.03
CA PRO A 86 15.38 -12.49 -8.91
C PRO A 86 16.43 -13.39 -8.21
N ARG A 87 16.88 -13.00 -7.02
CA ARG A 87 17.80 -13.81 -6.21
C ARG A 87 17.10 -14.92 -5.43
N PHE A 88 15.77 -14.88 -5.33
CA PHE A 88 15.02 -15.94 -4.67
C PHE A 88 14.97 -17.18 -5.55
N THR A 89 15.11 -18.33 -4.92
CA THR A 89 14.82 -19.61 -5.56
C THR A 89 13.31 -19.80 -5.75
N GLU A 90 12.90 -20.66 -6.66
CA GLU A 90 11.49 -21.00 -6.84
C GLU A 90 10.83 -21.45 -5.52
N LEU A 91 11.55 -22.27 -4.74
CA LEU A 91 11.06 -22.75 -3.45
C LEU A 91 10.80 -21.61 -2.46
N GLU A 92 11.67 -20.61 -2.40
CA GLU A 92 11.51 -19.45 -1.53
C GLU A 92 10.29 -18.60 -1.95
N VAL A 93 10.13 -18.36 -3.26
CA VAL A 93 8.97 -17.63 -3.79
C VAL A 93 7.67 -18.38 -3.50
N ARG A 94 7.62 -19.69 -3.76
CA ARG A 94 6.45 -20.54 -3.49
C ARG A 94 6.13 -20.59 -1.98
N SER A 95 7.15 -20.72 -1.14
CA SER A 95 6.99 -20.72 0.32
C SER A 95 6.45 -19.40 0.83
N HIS A 96 6.92 -18.30 0.26
CA HIS A 96 6.41 -16.97 0.59
C HIS A 96 4.95 -16.82 0.17
N LEU A 97 4.61 -17.13 -1.07
CA LEU A 97 3.25 -17.07 -1.61
C LEU A 97 2.26 -17.96 -0.86
N ALA A 98 2.71 -19.14 -0.39
CA ALA A 98 1.88 -20.06 0.39
C ALA A 98 1.39 -19.44 1.70
N ARG A 99 2.14 -18.53 2.32
CA ARG A 99 1.74 -17.79 3.53
C ARG A 99 0.54 -16.87 3.27
N PHE A 100 0.33 -16.47 2.00
CA PHE A 100 -0.77 -15.63 1.55
C PHE A 100 -1.87 -16.40 0.83
N GLY A 101 -1.83 -17.75 0.94
CA GLY A 101 -2.89 -18.63 0.44
C GLY A 101 -2.73 -19.11 -0.99
N TYR A 102 -1.58 -18.88 -1.64
CA TYR A 102 -1.26 -19.45 -2.95
C TYR A 102 -0.46 -20.75 -2.80
N ARG A 103 -1.08 -21.89 -3.05
CA ARG A 103 -0.48 -23.22 -2.86
C ARG A 103 -0.51 -24.04 -4.14
N GLY A 104 0.44 -24.96 -4.28
CA GLY A 104 0.51 -25.86 -5.41
C GLY A 104 0.50 -25.13 -6.76
N GLU A 105 -0.44 -25.48 -7.63
CA GLU A 105 -0.59 -24.89 -8.97
C GLU A 105 -1.14 -23.45 -8.97
N GLU A 106 -1.67 -22.97 -7.86
CA GLU A 106 -2.23 -21.62 -7.77
C GLU A 106 -1.17 -20.53 -8.01
N VAL A 107 0.09 -20.83 -7.74
CA VAL A 107 1.21 -19.90 -7.99
C VAL A 107 1.44 -19.64 -9.49
N PHE A 108 0.93 -20.51 -10.35
CA PHE A 108 1.05 -20.39 -11.82
C PHE A 108 -0.20 -19.81 -12.49
N LYS A 109 -1.26 -19.51 -11.72
CA LYS A 109 -2.44 -18.81 -12.26
C LYS A 109 -2.04 -17.48 -12.88
N ASP A 110 -2.72 -17.11 -13.97
CA ASP A 110 -2.60 -15.78 -14.56
C ASP A 110 -3.22 -14.72 -13.63
N CYS A 111 -2.48 -13.67 -13.33
CA CYS A 111 -2.96 -12.56 -12.51
C CYS A 111 -4.23 -11.91 -13.07
N ALA A 112 -4.44 -11.95 -14.40
CA ALA A 112 -5.64 -11.42 -15.02
C ALA A 112 -6.93 -12.20 -14.65
N THR A 113 -6.78 -13.45 -14.23
CA THR A 113 -7.91 -14.34 -13.86
C THR A 113 -8.22 -14.31 -12.37
N LEU A 114 -7.41 -13.63 -11.57
CA LEU A 114 -7.60 -13.57 -10.14
C LEU A 114 -8.85 -12.78 -9.76
N SER A 115 -9.59 -13.31 -8.78
CA SER A 115 -10.64 -12.55 -8.11
C SER A 115 -10.05 -11.36 -7.33
N GLY A 116 -10.90 -10.39 -6.96
CA GLY A 116 -10.46 -9.24 -6.15
C GLY A 116 -9.78 -9.64 -4.83
N GLY A 117 -10.28 -10.68 -4.18
CA GLY A 117 -9.69 -11.21 -2.94
C GLY A 117 -8.34 -11.90 -3.17
N GLU A 118 -8.20 -12.66 -4.26
CA GLU A 118 -6.91 -13.24 -4.64
C GLU A 118 -5.89 -12.15 -4.96
N MET A 119 -6.27 -11.17 -5.79
CA MET A 119 -5.40 -10.04 -6.10
C MET A 119 -4.96 -9.28 -4.84
N ALA A 120 -5.88 -9.10 -3.87
CA ALA A 120 -5.54 -8.49 -2.58
C ALA A 120 -4.48 -9.29 -1.81
N ARG A 121 -4.61 -10.63 -1.76
CA ARG A 121 -3.61 -11.50 -1.12
C ARG A 121 -2.25 -11.41 -1.81
N LEU A 122 -2.23 -11.35 -3.14
CA LEU A 122 -0.98 -11.16 -3.90
C LEU A 122 -0.31 -9.84 -3.53
N ARG A 123 -1.07 -8.74 -3.46
CA ARG A 123 -0.52 -7.45 -3.06
C ARG A 123 0.00 -7.44 -1.62
N PHE A 124 -0.65 -8.16 -0.70
CA PHE A 124 -0.11 -8.33 0.65
C PHE A 124 1.19 -9.14 0.65
N ALA A 125 1.31 -10.15 -0.21
CA ALA A 125 2.56 -10.90 -0.36
C ALA A 125 3.70 -9.99 -0.86
N GLU A 126 3.45 -9.12 -1.83
CA GLU A 126 4.43 -8.14 -2.31
C GLU A 126 4.85 -7.18 -1.19
N LEU A 127 3.86 -6.54 -0.52
CA LEU A 127 4.12 -5.59 0.56
C LEU A 127 4.94 -6.20 1.71
N ALA A 128 4.69 -7.47 2.04
CA ALA A 128 5.44 -8.14 3.10
C ALA A 128 6.95 -8.29 2.76
N LEU A 129 7.31 -8.34 1.49
CA LEU A 129 8.72 -8.34 1.04
C LEU A 129 9.31 -6.94 0.96
N GLU A 130 8.51 -5.93 0.64
CA GLU A 130 8.94 -4.54 0.62
C GLU A 130 9.41 -4.05 2.00
N ARG A 131 9.00 -4.75 3.09
CA ARG A 131 9.30 -4.41 4.50
C ARG A 131 9.05 -2.93 4.79
N PRO A 132 7.81 -2.45 4.58
CA PRO A 132 7.45 -1.07 4.83
C PRO A 132 7.54 -0.68 6.31
#